data_09b5a9d3209bbd4d094f3fe1068ba5fc
#
_entry.id   09b5a9d3209bbd4d094f3fe1068ba5fc
#
_cell.length_a   1.000
_cell.length_b   1.000
_cell.length_c   1.000
_cell.angle_alpha   90.00
_cell.angle_beta   90.00
_cell.angle_gamma   90.00
#
_symmetry.space_group_name_H-M   'P 1'
#
loop_
_entity.id
_entity.type
_entity.pdbx_description
1 polymer ?
#
loop_
_entity_poly.entity_id
_entity_poly.type
_entity_poly.pdbx_seq_one_letter_code
_entity_poly.pdbx_strand_id
1 'polypeptide(L)'
;GYGQTAPYKDRAGHDINYLALAGVASHTGRQDTGPLPLGVQLADVAGGSLHAVVGLLAAVIARQQSGVGQYLDVSMTDCSFSLNAMAGAGYLACGVEPGWENHVLNGGSFYDYYRTRDGRWMSVGSLEPGFMQQLCAALGRPELAAHSVTPERQAVLKQALQVEFEKRSFDQLCELFAGVDACVEPVLSLSEAVEHPQLKARELVSQVPRGDGSTQAQLACPLKFSEGLPAPRHIGVAVGAHSDEVLVALGFGVERIEQLRQAKVVG
;
A
#
# COMPACT_ATOMS: atom_id res chain seq x y z
N GLY A 1 -0.76 15.08 -10.04
CA GLY A 1 0.20 15.74 -9.17
C GLY A 1 -0.46 16.59 -8.10
N TYR A 2 -0.39 17.91 -8.28
CA TYR A 2 -0.83 18.90 -7.29
C TYR A 2 -2.26 19.40 -7.51
N GLY A 3 -3.03 18.78 -8.38
CA GLY A 3 -4.37 19.25 -8.78
C GLY A 3 -4.34 20.18 -9.98
N GLN A 4 -5.52 20.48 -10.55
CA GLN A 4 -5.67 21.31 -11.74
C GLN A 4 -5.83 22.79 -11.43
N THR A 5 -5.90 23.15 -10.16
CA THR A 5 -6.05 24.53 -9.64
C THR A 5 -4.93 24.84 -8.65
N ALA A 6 -4.93 26.04 -8.07
CA ALA A 6 -3.97 26.48 -7.06
C ALA A 6 -2.50 26.68 -7.56
N PRO A 7 -1.58 27.14 -6.71
CA PRO A 7 -0.26 27.64 -7.13
C PRO A 7 0.63 26.60 -7.81
N TYR A 8 0.44 25.30 -7.53
CA TYR A 8 1.33 24.24 -8.02
C TYR A 8 0.78 23.45 -9.20
N LYS A 9 -0.33 23.87 -9.81
CA LYS A 9 -0.98 23.15 -10.90
C LYS A 9 -0.05 22.79 -12.08
N ASP A 10 0.92 23.64 -12.38
CA ASP A 10 1.87 23.46 -13.48
C ASP A 10 3.24 22.92 -13.02
N ARG A 11 3.38 22.54 -11.73
CA ARG A 11 4.63 21.96 -11.22
C ARG A 11 4.75 20.49 -11.57
N ALA A 12 5.98 20.08 -11.92
CA ALA A 12 6.36 18.68 -11.98
C ALA A 12 6.58 18.10 -10.58
N GLY A 13 6.28 16.82 -10.42
CA GLY A 13 6.52 16.07 -9.20
C GLY A 13 6.30 14.59 -9.42
N HIS A 14 6.79 13.80 -8.48
CA HIS A 14 6.60 12.36 -8.39
C HIS A 14 6.13 11.97 -6.98
N ASP A 15 5.83 10.73 -6.75
CA ASP A 15 5.27 10.16 -5.51
C ASP A 15 5.86 10.80 -4.24
N ILE A 16 7.19 10.77 -4.06
CA ILE A 16 7.84 11.30 -2.86
C ILE A 16 7.65 12.80 -2.65
N ASN A 17 7.47 13.58 -3.74
CA ASN A 17 7.23 15.03 -3.65
C ASN A 17 5.83 15.31 -3.13
N TYR A 18 4.84 14.52 -3.53
CA TYR A 18 3.45 14.63 -3.06
C TYR A 18 3.35 14.22 -1.59
N LEU A 19 4.03 13.12 -1.19
CA LEU A 19 4.10 12.68 0.21
C LEU A 19 4.79 13.72 1.10
N ALA A 20 5.88 14.34 0.62
CA ALA A 20 6.61 15.35 1.37
C ALA A 20 5.73 16.60 1.60
N LEU A 21 5.09 17.12 0.55
CA LEU A 21 4.22 18.30 0.65
C LEU A 21 2.96 18.02 1.47
N ALA A 22 2.42 16.81 1.38
CA ALA A 22 1.25 16.37 2.16
C ALA A 22 1.55 16.12 3.65
N GLY A 23 2.78 16.26 4.10
CA GLY A 23 3.17 16.04 5.50
C GLY A 23 3.37 14.56 5.88
N VAL A 24 3.11 13.59 4.99
CA VAL A 24 3.27 12.15 5.27
C VAL A 24 4.72 11.81 5.60
N ALA A 25 5.68 12.39 4.89
CA ALA A 25 7.10 12.14 5.11
C ALA A 25 7.63 12.68 6.45
N SER A 26 6.95 13.66 7.08
CA SER A 26 7.37 14.24 8.35
C SER A 26 7.27 13.27 9.53
N HIS A 27 6.48 12.22 9.38
CA HIS A 27 6.30 11.17 10.41
C HIS A 27 6.46 9.73 9.88
N THR A 28 6.95 9.58 8.64
CA THR A 28 7.33 8.30 8.05
C THR A 28 8.84 8.24 7.91
N GLY A 29 9.50 7.55 8.83
CA GLY A 29 10.97 7.48 8.88
C GLY A 29 11.49 7.12 10.26
N ARG A 30 12.77 7.40 10.49
CA ARG A 30 13.48 7.15 11.75
C ARG A 30 14.12 8.45 12.25
N GLN A 31 14.32 8.55 13.58
CA GLN A 31 14.92 9.76 14.19
C GLN A 31 16.37 9.98 13.76
N ASP A 32 17.11 8.90 13.52
CA ASP A 32 18.52 8.94 13.15
C ASP A 32 18.77 9.15 11.65
N THR A 33 17.82 8.72 10.79
CA THR A 33 17.99 8.79 9.33
C THR A 33 17.04 9.76 8.63
N GLY A 34 15.99 10.23 9.32
CA GLY A 34 14.94 11.08 8.73
C GLY A 34 13.93 10.31 7.90
N PRO A 35 13.29 10.96 6.90
CA PRO A 35 12.27 10.34 6.08
C PRO A 35 12.84 9.20 5.23
N LEU A 36 12.08 8.13 5.07
CA LEU A 36 12.46 6.97 4.27
C LEU A 36 11.56 6.89 3.01
N PRO A 37 12.16 6.67 1.81
CA PRO A 37 11.37 6.33 0.63
C PRO A 37 10.67 4.99 0.84
N LEU A 38 9.38 4.94 0.53
CA LEU A 38 8.63 3.68 0.56
C LEU A 38 8.96 2.83 -0.67
N GLY A 39 8.97 1.52 -0.53
CA GLY A 39 9.17 0.58 -1.64
C GLY A 39 7.96 0.48 -2.58
N VAL A 40 6.83 1.06 -2.20
CA VAL A 40 5.62 1.21 -3.01
C VAL A 40 5.27 2.69 -3.16
N GLN A 41 4.70 3.05 -4.30
CA GLN A 41 4.31 4.42 -4.62
C GLN A 41 2.97 4.74 -3.96
N LEU A 42 3.02 5.21 -2.71
CA LEU A 42 1.83 5.45 -1.89
C LEU A 42 0.96 6.58 -2.44
N ALA A 43 1.57 7.69 -2.86
CA ALA A 43 0.82 8.81 -3.44
C ALA A 43 0.22 8.46 -4.80
N ASP A 44 0.96 7.73 -5.65
CA ASP A 44 0.48 7.36 -6.98
C ASP A 44 -0.65 6.32 -6.90
N VAL A 45 -0.49 5.28 -6.06
CA VAL A 45 -1.42 4.15 -5.99
C VAL A 45 -2.55 4.44 -5.02
N ALA A 46 -2.28 4.61 -3.73
CA ALA A 46 -3.34 4.83 -2.74
C ALA A 46 -3.90 6.26 -2.83
N GLY A 47 -3.05 7.26 -3.00
CA GLY A 47 -3.46 8.64 -3.17
C GLY A 47 -4.20 8.87 -4.50
N GLY A 48 -3.54 8.70 -5.62
CA GLY A 48 -4.10 8.99 -6.94
C GLY A 48 -5.07 7.92 -7.44
N SER A 49 -4.55 6.73 -7.75
CA SER A 49 -5.29 5.71 -8.50
C SER A 49 -6.52 5.20 -7.78
N LEU A 50 -6.42 4.80 -6.52
CA LEU A 50 -7.57 4.28 -5.75
C LEU A 50 -8.62 5.37 -5.49
N HIS A 51 -8.21 6.61 -5.16
CA HIS A 51 -9.17 7.70 -4.99
C HIS A 51 -9.83 8.08 -6.31
N ALA A 52 -9.11 8.00 -7.45
CA ALA A 52 -9.70 8.22 -8.76
C ALA A 52 -10.80 7.19 -9.07
N VAL A 53 -10.55 5.90 -8.78
CA VAL A 53 -11.57 4.85 -8.98
C VAL A 53 -12.79 5.09 -8.07
N VAL A 54 -12.57 5.42 -6.79
CA VAL A 54 -13.66 5.75 -5.85
C VAL A 54 -14.48 6.94 -6.37
N GLY A 55 -13.81 8.02 -6.79
CA GLY A 55 -14.45 9.20 -7.33
C GLY A 55 -15.24 8.94 -8.61
N LEU A 56 -14.66 8.15 -9.55
CA LEU A 56 -15.32 7.73 -10.78
C LEU A 56 -16.59 6.92 -10.50
N LEU A 57 -16.53 5.94 -9.60
CA LEU A 57 -17.70 5.13 -9.23
C LEU A 57 -18.78 5.99 -8.58
N ALA A 58 -18.42 6.91 -7.69
CA ALA A 58 -19.35 7.85 -7.08
C ALA A 58 -20.01 8.76 -8.14
N ALA A 59 -19.22 9.28 -9.11
CA ALA A 59 -19.73 10.11 -10.19
C ALA A 59 -20.66 9.34 -11.13
N VAL A 60 -20.36 8.07 -11.42
CA VAL A 60 -21.25 7.20 -12.22
C VAL A 60 -22.59 6.97 -11.50
N ILE A 61 -22.56 6.67 -10.21
CA ILE A 61 -23.80 6.50 -9.42
C ILE A 61 -24.61 7.79 -9.40
N ALA A 62 -23.96 8.92 -9.13
CA ALA A 62 -24.63 10.23 -9.16
C ALA A 62 -25.26 10.55 -10.52
N ARG A 63 -24.54 10.26 -11.61
CA ARG A 63 -25.07 10.43 -12.98
C ARG A 63 -26.26 9.52 -13.27
N GLN A 64 -26.28 8.30 -12.77
CA GLN A 64 -27.44 7.40 -12.94
C GLN A 64 -28.71 7.96 -12.28
N GLN A 65 -28.56 8.72 -11.20
CA GLN A 65 -29.70 9.35 -10.50
C GLN A 65 -30.10 10.70 -11.08
N SER A 66 -29.13 11.54 -11.46
CA SER A 66 -29.37 12.92 -11.90
C SER A 66 -29.44 13.12 -13.41
N GLY A 67 -28.90 12.19 -14.19
CA GLY A 67 -28.69 12.33 -15.64
C GLY A 67 -27.51 13.24 -16.02
N VAL A 68 -26.83 13.87 -15.04
CA VAL A 68 -25.78 14.88 -15.26
C VAL A 68 -24.41 14.30 -14.96
N GLY A 69 -23.48 14.38 -15.92
CA GLY A 69 -22.06 14.10 -15.74
C GLY A 69 -21.32 15.26 -15.08
N GLN A 70 -20.12 15.01 -14.58
CA GLN A 70 -19.28 16.02 -13.93
C GLN A 70 -17.80 15.81 -14.22
N TYR A 71 -17.02 16.88 -14.10
CA TYR A 71 -15.57 16.82 -14.09
C TYR A 71 -15.09 16.43 -12.69
N LEU A 72 -14.07 15.55 -12.62
CA LEU A 72 -13.47 15.11 -11.39
C LEU A 72 -11.97 15.41 -11.44
N ASP A 73 -11.48 16.27 -10.55
CA ASP A 73 -10.06 16.51 -10.32
C ASP A 73 -9.58 15.65 -9.14
N VAL A 74 -8.56 14.82 -9.37
CA VAL A 74 -7.96 13.95 -8.36
C VAL A 74 -6.48 14.28 -8.24
N SER A 75 -6.13 15.00 -7.19
CA SER A 75 -4.75 15.38 -6.88
C SER A 75 -4.10 14.33 -5.98
N MET A 76 -2.94 13.81 -6.39
CA MET A 76 -2.15 12.89 -5.55
C MET A 76 -1.74 13.55 -4.22
N THR A 77 -1.44 14.85 -4.23
CA THR A 77 -1.11 15.60 -3.01
C THR A 77 -2.29 15.69 -2.05
N ASP A 78 -3.48 16.06 -2.55
CA ASP A 78 -4.68 16.22 -1.72
C ASP A 78 -5.11 14.88 -1.12
N CYS A 79 -5.09 13.83 -1.95
CA CYS A 79 -5.40 12.49 -1.51
C CYS A 79 -4.38 11.98 -0.48
N SER A 80 -3.07 12.23 -0.70
CA SER A 80 -2.02 11.89 0.28
C SER A 80 -2.19 12.65 1.59
N PHE A 81 -2.60 13.92 1.54
CA PHE A 81 -2.92 14.68 2.75
C PHE A 81 -4.08 14.02 3.52
N SER A 82 -5.11 13.53 2.84
CA SER A 82 -6.23 12.83 3.47
C SER A 82 -5.84 11.49 4.13
N LEU A 83 -4.75 10.85 3.68
CA LEU A 83 -4.23 9.63 4.31
C LEU A 83 -3.63 9.89 5.70
N ASN A 84 -3.34 11.15 6.07
CA ASN A 84 -2.97 11.50 7.45
C ASN A 84 -4.16 11.45 8.43
N ALA A 85 -5.20 10.71 8.14
CA ALA A 85 -6.47 10.75 8.88
C ALA A 85 -6.31 10.69 10.42
N MET A 86 -5.41 9.85 10.93
CA MET A 86 -5.16 9.74 12.37
C MET A 86 -4.24 10.87 12.88
N ALA A 87 -3.06 11.04 12.31
CA ALA A 87 -2.08 12.03 12.71
C ALA A 87 -2.59 13.46 12.46
N GLY A 88 -3.20 13.69 11.29
CA GLY A 88 -3.79 14.98 10.92
C GLY A 88 -4.97 15.35 11.78
N ALA A 89 -5.85 14.41 12.15
CA ALA A 89 -6.95 14.69 13.07
C ALA A 89 -6.42 15.08 14.47
N GLY A 90 -5.39 14.39 14.97
CA GLY A 90 -4.74 14.74 16.23
C GLY A 90 -4.12 16.14 16.20
N TYR A 91 -3.41 16.47 15.13
CA TYR A 91 -2.84 17.81 14.97
C TYR A 91 -3.91 18.91 14.89
N LEU A 92 -4.92 18.72 14.04
CA LEU A 92 -5.99 19.72 13.86
C LEU A 92 -6.85 19.90 15.11
N ALA A 93 -7.06 18.86 15.91
CA ALA A 93 -7.88 18.91 17.11
C ALA A 93 -7.11 19.42 18.34
N CYS A 94 -5.84 19.05 18.49
CA CYS A 94 -5.09 19.23 19.73
C CYS A 94 -3.73 19.90 19.53
N GLY A 95 -3.31 20.21 18.30
CA GLY A 95 -2.00 20.79 18.00
C GLY A 95 -0.82 19.83 18.24
N VAL A 96 -1.08 18.52 18.35
CA VAL A 96 -0.03 17.51 18.58
C VAL A 96 0.67 17.21 17.26
N GLU A 97 1.90 17.72 17.12
CA GLU A 97 2.71 17.54 15.91
C GLU A 97 3.21 16.08 15.82
N PRO A 98 2.89 15.36 14.75
CA PRO A 98 3.46 14.04 14.51
C PRO A 98 4.94 14.18 14.11
N GLY A 99 5.75 13.19 14.49
CA GLY A 99 7.15 13.13 14.12
C GLY A 99 7.62 11.69 13.99
N TRP A 100 8.86 11.50 13.59
CA TRP A 100 9.45 10.17 13.45
C TRP A 100 9.55 9.48 14.82
N GLU A 101 9.10 8.25 14.91
CA GLU A 101 9.15 7.42 16.11
C GLU A 101 8.60 8.12 17.39
N ASN A 102 7.61 8.97 17.24
CA ASN A 102 6.96 9.63 18.38
C ASN A 102 5.49 9.26 18.57
N HIS A 103 4.96 8.39 17.73
CA HIS A 103 3.59 7.90 17.80
C HIS A 103 3.56 6.38 17.96
N VAL A 104 2.49 5.86 18.59
CA VAL A 104 2.34 4.42 18.84
C VAL A 104 2.50 3.56 17.59
N LEU A 105 2.03 4.02 16.44
CA LEU A 105 2.00 3.24 15.19
C LEU A 105 3.15 3.50 14.22
N ASN A 106 4.14 4.31 14.60
CA ASN A 106 5.26 4.64 13.70
C ASN A 106 6.64 4.33 14.30
N GLY A 107 6.72 3.35 15.21
CA GLY A 107 7.96 2.98 15.88
C GLY A 107 8.22 3.74 17.18
N GLY A 108 7.37 4.67 17.60
CA GLY A 108 7.46 5.35 18.90
C GLY A 108 7.08 4.47 20.10
N SER A 109 6.69 3.23 19.86
CA SER A 109 6.36 2.23 20.86
C SER A 109 6.99 0.88 20.52
N PHE A 110 6.52 -0.19 21.15
CA PHE A 110 6.87 -1.56 20.77
C PHE A 110 6.28 -1.98 19.41
N TYR A 111 5.35 -1.25 18.83
CA TYR A 111 4.85 -1.47 17.49
C TYR A 111 5.92 -1.11 16.46
N ASP A 112 6.67 -2.13 16.02
CA ASP A 112 7.83 -1.93 15.15
C ASP A 112 8.27 -3.25 14.49
N TYR A 113 9.36 -3.19 13.75
CA TYR A 113 10.08 -4.33 13.20
C TYR A 113 11.28 -4.68 14.08
N TYR A 114 11.48 -5.99 14.33
CA TYR A 114 12.53 -6.52 15.20
C TYR A 114 13.48 -7.41 14.41
N ARG A 115 14.77 -7.15 14.59
CA ARG A 115 15.82 -7.91 13.91
C ARG A 115 16.00 -9.28 14.54
N THR A 116 16.11 -10.31 13.70
CA THR A 116 16.40 -11.69 14.10
C THR A 116 17.90 -11.92 14.21
N ARG A 117 18.33 -13.02 14.85
CA ARG A 117 19.75 -13.38 15.00
C ARG A 117 20.50 -13.45 13.68
N ASP A 118 19.85 -13.91 12.63
CA ASP A 118 20.40 -14.05 11.27
C ASP A 118 20.19 -12.82 10.38
N GLY A 119 19.77 -11.71 10.98
CA GLY A 119 19.69 -10.40 10.31
C GLY A 119 18.44 -10.16 9.47
N ARG A 120 17.45 -11.04 9.56
CA ARG A 120 16.11 -10.83 8.97
C ARG A 120 15.23 -10.06 9.96
N TRP A 121 13.94 -9.91 9.63
CA TRP A 121 13.04 -9.07 10.41
C TRP A 121 11.69 -9.72 10.64
N MET A 122 11.10 -9.45 11.81
CA MET A 122 9.71 -9.75 12.15
C MET A 122 8.98 -8.45 12.46
N SER A 123 7.70 -8.38 12.12
CA SER A 123 6.81 -7.28 12.54
C SER A 123 6.10 -7.64 13.84
N VAL A 124 5.89 -6.65 14.70
CA VAL A 124 5.11 -6.78 15.94
C VAL A 124 4.03 -5.71 15.97
N GLY A 125 2.77 -6.15 15.96
CA GLY A 125 1.59 -5.29 16.01
C GLY A 125 0.67 -5.58 17.21
N SER A 126 1.18 -6.18 18.29
CA SER A 126 0.44 -6.71 19.46
C SER A 126 -0.15 -5.61 20.36
N LEU A 127 -0.98 -4.72 19.78
CA LEU A 127 -1.50 -3.53 20.48
C LEU A 127 -2.47 -3.88 21.61
N GLU A 128 -3.32 -4.87 21.41
CA GLU A 128 -4.32 -5.28 22.38
C GLU A 128 -3.67 -6.14 23.49
N PRO A 129 -4.12 -6.00 24.74
CA PRO A 129 -3.51 -6.71 25.87
C PRO A 129 -3.44 -8.23 25.70
N GLY A 130 -4.44 -8.83 25.04
CA GLY A 130 -4.47 -10.27 24.80
C GLY A 130 -3.34 -10.72 23.85
N PHE A 131 -3.13 -10.00 22.76
CA PHE A 131 -2.04 -10.30 21.79
C PHE A 131 -0.66 -10.06 22.44
N MET A 132 -0.51 -8.99 23.23
CA MET A 132 0.73 -8.74 23.96
C MET A 132 1.04 -9.85 24.98
N GLN A 133 0.04 -10.37 25.68
CA GLN A 133 0.22 -11.50 26.59
C GLN A 133 0.67 -12.75 25.83
N GLN A 134 0.05 -13.05 24.69
CA GLN A 134 0.41 -14.20 23.85
C GLN A 134 1.83 -14.06 23.28
N LEU A 135 2.20 -12.87 22.78
CA LEU A 135 3.56 -12.56 22.33
C LEU A 135 4.59 -12.86 23.43
N CYS A 136 4.40 -12.25 24.61
CA CYS A 136 5.33 -12.39 25.72
C CYS A 136 5.40 -13.83 26.26
N ALA A 137 4.26 -14.53 26.32
CA ALA A 137 4.20 -15.94 26.72
C ALA A 137 4.96 -16.85 25.73
N ALA A 138 4.75 -16.64 24.40
CA ALA A 138 5.45 -17.40 23.37
C ALA A 138 6.98 -17.19 23.43
N LEU A 139 7.43 -15.98 23.73
CA LEU A 139 8.86 -15.69 23.94
C LEU A 139 9.42 -16.26 25.27
N GLY A 140 8.58 -16.78 26.15
CA GLY A 140 8.95 -17.25 27.49
C GLY A 140 9.19 -16.11 28.48
N ARG A 141 8.61 -14.93 28.24
CA ARG A 141 8.79 -13.71 29.02
C ARG A 141 7.44 -13.06 29.37
N PRO A 142 6.52 -13.79 30.05
CA PRO A 142 5.16 -13.29 30.30
C PRO A 142 5.14 -12.00 31.14
N GLU A 143 6.14 -11.75 31.96
CA GLU A 143 6.28 -10.54 32.77
C GLU A 143 6.42 -9.26 31.94
N LEU A 144 6.91 -9.36 30.69
CA LEU A 144 7.08 -8.19 29.81
C LEU A 144 5.74 -7.58 29.40
N ALA A 145 4.66 -8.33 29.37
CA ALA A 145 3.35 -7.82 29.00
C ALA A 145 2.88 -6.65 29.87
N ALA A 146 3.30 -6.60 31.14
CA ALA A 146 2.98 -5.49 32.04
C ALA A 146 3.64 -4.15 31.67
N HIS A 147 4.62 -4.15 30.73
CA HIS A 147 5.31 -2.93 30.27
C HIS A 147 4.63 -2.24 29.08
N SER A 148 3.53 -2.76 28.55
CA SER A 148 2.84 -2.16 27.40
C SER A 148 1.99 -0.92 27.74
N VAL A 149 1.84 -0.58 29.03
CA VAL A 149 0.80 0.34 29.53
C VAL A 149 1.20 1.83 29.53
N THR A 150 2.47 2.17 29.72
CA THR A 150 2.93 3.57 29.72
C THR A 150 4.06 3.82 28.74
N PRO A 151 4.21 5.05 28.21
CA PRO A 151 5.27 5.35 27.22
C PRO A 151 6.67 4.95 27.67
N GLU A 152 7.04 5.24 28.91
CA GLU A 152 8.38 4.92 29.47
C GLU A 152 8.60 3.40 29.53
N ARG A 153 7.58 2.66 29.92
CA ARG A 153 7.62 1.19 29.94
C ARG A 153 7.61 0.58 28.56
N GLN A 154 6.94 1.20 27.61
CA GLN A 154 6.94 0.76 26.21
C GLN A 154 8.35 0.82 25.59
N ALA A 155 9.16 1.82 25.91
CA ALA A 155 10.56 1.87 25.48
C ALA A 155 11.39 0.70 26.05
N VAL A 156 11.18 0.36 27.31
CA VAL A 156 11.81 -0.81 27.95
C VAL A 156 11.35 -2.11 27.30
N LEU A 157 10.04 -2.23 27.03
CA LEU A 157 9.47 -3.38 26.32
C LEU A 157 10.07 -3.54 24.94
N LYS A 158 10.15 -2.47 24.14
CA LYS A 158 10.75 -2.46 22.81
C LYS A 158 12.18 -3.02 22.82
N GLN A 159 13.01 -2.56 23.75
CA GLN A 159 14.37 -3.07 23.91
C GLN A 159 14.38 -4.55 24.32
N ALA A 160 13.55 -4.94 25.29
CA ALA A 160 13.48 -6.32 25.74
C ALA A 160 13.02 -7.26 24.59
N LEU A 161 12.05 -6.85 23.80
CA LEU A 161 11.62 -7.60 22.62
C LEU A 161 12.76 -7.74 21.62
N GLN A 162 13.50 -6.67 21.30
CA GLN A 162 14.64 -6.74 20.38
C GLN A 162 15.67 -7.80 20.84
N VAL A 163 15.99 -7.81 22.13
CA VAL A 163 16.90 -8.82 22.71
C VAL A 163 16.34 -10.25 22.57
N GLU A 164 15.02 -10.44 22.74
CA GLU A 164 14.42 -11.77 22.62
C GLU A 164 14.35 -12.24 21.15
N PHE A 165 14.08 -11.33 20.20
CA PHE A 165 14.08 -11.66 18.78
C PHE A 165 15.49 -11.99 18.27
N GLU A 166 16.53 -11.29 18.70
CA GLU A 166 17.93 -11.54 18.33
C GLU A 166 18.48 -12.88 18.85
N LYS A 167 17.83 -13.51 19.81
CA LYS A 167 18.22 -14.87 20.27
C LYS A 167 17.87 -15.97 19.28
N ARG A 168 16.93 -15.73 18.36
CA ARG A 168 16.34 -16.74 17.48
C ARG A 168 16.55 -16.37 16.01
N SER A 169 16.72 -17.38 15.17
CA SER A 169 16.71 -17.18 13.71
C SER A 169 15.30 -16.85 13.22
N PHE A 170 15.23 -16.32 12.02
CA PHE A 170 13.96 -16.04 11.34
C PHE A 170 13.04 -17.26 11.30
N ASP A 171 13.56 -18.42 10.86
CA ASP A 171 12.78 -19.66 10.76
C ASP A 171 12.28 -20.11 12.14
N GLN A 172 13.12 -20.01 13.18
CA GLN A 172 12.70 -20.35 14.55
C GLN A 172 11.57 -19.45 15.05
N LEU A 173 11.56 -18.18 14.66
CA LEU A 173 10.47 -17.25 15.01
C LEU A 173 9.21 -17.53 14.18
N CYS A 174 9.34 -17.86 12.90
CA CYS A 174 8.22 -18.30 12.09
C CYS A 174 7.54 -19.54 12.68
N GLU A 175 8.30 -20.56 13.07
CA GLU A 175 7.77 -21.75 13.74
C GLU A 175 7.13 -21.41 15.09
N LEU A 176 7.77 -20.56 15.90
CA LEU A 176 7.26 -20.16 17.21
C LEU A 176 5.88 -19.49 17.11
N PHE A 177 5.70 -18.60 16.12
CA PHE A 177 4.49 -17.81 15.98
C PHE A 177 3.45 -18.43 15.03
N ALA A 178 3.76 -19.52 14.32
CA ALA A 178 2.85 -20.13 13.34
C ALA A 178 1.45 -20.52 13.90
N GLY A 179 1.34 -20.77 15.19
CA GLY A 179 0.08 -21.14 15.85
C GLY A 179 -0.32 -20.16 16.96
N VAL A 180 0.31 -18.99 17.05
CA VAL A 180 0.09 -18.01 18.12
C VAL A 180 -0.56 -16.76 17.55
N ASP A 181 -1.76 -16.45 18.00
CA ASP A 181 -2.49 -15.24 17.60
C ASP A 181 -1.96 -14.02 18.38
N ALA A 182 -0.81 -13.50 17.98
CA ALA A 182 -0.08 -12.44 18.68
C ALA A 182 0.21 -11.22 17.79
N CYS A 183 -0.34 -11.12 16.61
CA CYS A 183 -0.04 -10.05 15.63
C CYS A 183 1.48 -9.93 15.37
N VAL A 184 2.13 -11.07 15.16
CA VAL A 184 3.56 -11.17 14.83
C VAL A 184 3.71 -11.90 13.51
N GLU A 185 4.32 -11.22 12.52
CA GLU A 185 4.45 -11.78 11.17
C GLU A 185 5.87 -11.61 10.63
N PRO A 186 6.35 -12.53 9.79
CA PRO A 186 7.64 -12.40 9.14
C PRO A 186 7.64 -11.28 8.08
N VAL A 187 8.74 -10.53 7.99
CA VAL A 187 8.98 -9.64 6.86
C VAL A 187 9.54 -10.48 5.70
N LEU A 188 8.65 -10.88 4.81
CA LEU A 188 8.96 -11.73 3.67
C LEU A 188 9.56 -10.90 2.53
N SER A 189 10.49 -11.51 1.78
CA SER A 189 10.82 -11.05 0.44
C SER A 189 9.62 -11.25 -0.51
N LEU A 190 9.61 -10.56 -1.66
CA LEU A 190 8.53 -10.74 -2.63
C LEU A 190 8.47 -12.19 -3.16
N SER A 191 9.62 -12.84 -3.35
CA SER A 191 9.69 -14.24 -3.75
C SER A 191 9.11 -15.21 -2.72
N GLU A 192 9.31 -14.94 -1.43
CA GLU A 192 8.70 -15.71 -0.35
C GLU A 192 7.20 -15.41 -0.22
N ALA A 193 6.82 -14.14 -0.38
CA ALA A 193 5.42 -13.74 -0.29
C ALA A 193 4.56 -14.43 -1.36
N VAL A 194 5.01 -14.50 -2.62
CA VAL A 194 4.23 -15.19 -3.69
C VAL A 194 4.07 -16.69 -3.43
N GLU A 195 4.96 -17.31 -2.66
CA GLU A 195 4.90 -18.70 -2.26
C GLU A 195 4.13 -18.92 -0.94
N HIS A 196 3.82 -17.86 -0.21
CA HIS A 196 3.18 -17.95 1.10
C HIS A 196 1.77 -18.57 0.99
N PRO A 197 1.40 -19.55 1.85
CA PRO A 197 0.11 -20.27 1.76
C PRO A 197 -1.11 -19.34 1.74
N GLN A 198 -1.11 -18.27 2.54
CA GLN A 198 -2.19 -17.29 2.59
C GLN A 198 -2.37 -16.57 1.25
N LEU A 199 -1.28 -16.14 0.60
CA LEU A 199 -1.35 -15.42 -0.67
C LEU A 199 -1.73 -16.34 -1.82
N LYS A 200 -1.23 -17.58 -1.80
CA LYS A 200 -1.64 -18.64 -2.75
C LYS A 200 -3.11 -18.98 -2.63
N ALA A 201 -3.60 -19.25 -1.41
CA ALA A 201 -5.00 -19.54 -1.17
C ALA A 201 -5.93 -18.37 -1.57
N ARG A 202 -5.41 -17.13 -1.55
CA ARG A 202 -6.11 -15.92 -2.03
C ARG A 202 -5.91 -15.69 -3.52
N GLU A 203 -5.15 -16.54 -4.24
CA GLU A 203 -4.91 -16.43 -5.69
C GLU A 203 -4.44 -15.03 -6.09
N LEU A 204 -3.44 -14.48 -5.37
CA LEU A 204 -2.94 -13.13 -5.61
C LEU A 204 -1.91 -13.06 -6.75
N VAL A 205 -1.57 -14.20 -7.36
CA VAL A 205 -0.80 -14.31 -8.61
C VAL A 205 -1.64 -15.04 -9.63
N SER A 206 -1.84 -14.46 -10.79
CA SER A 206 -2.57 -15.07 -11.92
C SER A 206 -1.65 -15.34 -13.09
N GLN A 207 -1.95 -16.42 -13.85
CA GLN A 207 -1.29 -16.73 -15.11
C GLN A 207 -2.06 -16.09 -16.25
N VAL A 208 -1.44 -15.15 -16.94
CA VAL A 208 -2.10 -14.35 -17.98
C VAL A 208 -1.56 -14.76 -19.35
N PRO A 209 -2.43 -15.00 -20.35
CA PRO A 209 -2.01 -15.41 -21.68
C PRO A 209 -1.11 -14.39 -22.39
N ARG A 210 -0.11 -14.91 -23.11
CA ARG A 210 0.70 -14.18 -24.08
C ARG A 210 0.24 -14.47 -25.50
N GLY A 211 0.56 -13.59 -26.44
CA GLY A 211 0.26 -13.77 -27.85
C GLY A 211 0.93 -14.96 -28.53
N ASP A 212 2.00 -15.50 -27.95
CA ASP A 212 2.74 -16.68 -28.41
C ASP A 212 2.19 -18.03 -27.88
N GLY A 213 1.09 -17.98 -27.14
CA GLY A 213 0.47 -19.16 -26.51
C GLY A 213 1.04 -19.56 -25.14
N SER A 214 2.10 -18.88 -24.68
CA SER A 214 2.62 -19.05 -23.33
C SER A 214 1.80 -18.24 -22.30
N THR A 215 2.14 -18.34 -21.02
CA THR A 215 1.57 -17.50 -19.96
C THR A 215 2.65 -16.72 -19.22
N GLN A 216 2.25 -15.67 -18.54
CA GLN A 216 3.09 -14.92 -17.63
C GLN A 216 2.38 -14.70 -16.30
N ALA A 217 3.09 -14.94 -15.20
CA ALA A 217 2.61 -14.59 -13.88
C ALA A 217 2.49 -13.07 -13.71
N GLN A 218 1.36 -12.62 -13.20
CA GLN A 218 1.08 -11.21 -12.87
C GLN A 218 0.34 -11.13 -11.53
N LEU A 219 0.41 -9.96 -10.89
CA LEU A 219 -0.43 -9.68 -9.72
C LEU A 219 -1.90 -9.74 -10.12
N ALA A 220 -2.68 -10.50 -9.38
CA ALA A 220 -4.12 -10.61 -9.58
C ALA A 220 -4.85 -9.42 -8.95
N CYS A 221 -6.09 -9.20 -9.37
CA CYS A 221 -6.98 -8.26 -8.68
C CYS A 221 -7.20 -8.73 -7.23
N PRO A 222 -6.96 -7.87 -6.23
CA PRO A 222 -7.11 -8.26 -4.82
C PRO A 222 -8.57 -8.35 -4.36
N LEU A 223 -9.51 -7.77 -5.13
CA LEU A 223 -10.93 -7.80 -4.81
C LEU A 223 -11.52 -9.16 -5.18
N LYS A 224 -12.28 -9.74 -4.29
CA LYS A 224 -12.95 -11.03 -4.47
C LYS A 224 -14.46 -10.82 -4.48
N PHE A 225 -15.08 -11.04 -5.64
CA PHE A 225 -16.54 -10.96 -5.83
C PHE A 225 -17.13 -12.35 -5.83
N SER A 226 -18.32 -12.51 -5.25
CA SER A 226 -19.04 -13.79 -5.23
C SER A 226 -19.31 -14.34 -6.63
N GLU A 227 -19.61 -13.46 -7.58
CA GLU A 227 -19.84 -13.81 -8.99
C GLU A 227 -18.54 -13.96 -9.80
N GLY A 228 -17.37 -13.79 -9.15
CA GLY A 228 -16.07 -13.82 -9.80
C GLY A 228 -15.74 -12.54 -10.57
N LEU A 229 -14.61 -12.57 -11.24
CA LEU A 229 -14.13 -11.53 -12.15
C LEU A 229 -13.80 -12.15 -13.49
N PRO A 230 -13.96 -11.41 -14.60
CA PRO A 230 -13.48 -11.86 -15.91
C PRO A 230 -11.98 -12.18 -15.86
N ALA A 231 -11.58 -13.29 -16.46
CA ALA A 231 -10.17 -13.63 -16.58
C ALA A 231 -9.41 -12.59 -17.42
N PRO A 232 -8.17 -12.26 -17.09
CA PRO A 232 -7.33 -11.41 -17.92
C PRO A 232 -7.14 -12.04 -19.30
N ARG A 233 -7.31 -11.24 -20.38
CA ARG A 233 -7.24 -11.75 -21.75
C ARG A 233 -5.82 -11.84 -22.28
N HIS A 234 -4.94 -10.91 -21.87
CA HIS A 234 -3.55 -10.81 -22.33
C HIS A 234 -2.73 -9.97 -21.35
N ILE A 235 -1.41 -10.14 -21.38
CA ILE A 235 -0.45 -9.40 -20.53
C ILE A 235 -0.25 -7.94 -20.92
N GLY A 236 -0.86 -7.50 -21.98
CA GLY A 236 -0.62 -6.25 -22.69
C GLY A 236 -0.18 -6.53 -24.13
N VAL A 237 -0.23 -5.51 -24.95
CA VAL A 237 0.11 -5.56 -26.37
C VAL A 237 0.99 -4.37 -26.72
N ALA A 238 1.55 -4.34 -27.93
CA ALA A 238 2.32 -3.20 -28.42
C ALA A 238 1.45 -1.92 -28.43
N VAL A 239 2.08 -0.78 -28.27
CA VAL A 239 1.41 0.52 -28.33
C VAL A 239 0.70 0.64 -29.68
N GLY A 240 -0.56 1.06 -29.65
CA GLY A 240 -1.37 1.21 -30.86
C GLY A 240 -2.02 -0.07 -31.40
N ALA A 241 -1.73 -1.24 -30.85
CA ALA A 241 -2.25 -2.53 -31.37
C ALA A 241 -3.77 -2.63 -31.46
N HIS A 242 -4.50 -1.89 -30.62
CA HIS A 242 -5.98 -1.85 -30.62
C HIS A 242 -6.54 -0.55 -31.22
N SER A 243 -5.71 0.34 -31.78
CA SER A 243 -6.16 1.64 -32.27
C SER A 243 -7.26 1.51 -33.32
N ASP A 244 -7.09 0.60 -34.27
CA ASP A 244 -8.09 0.39 -35.34
C ASP A 244 -9.39 -0.18 -34.79
N GLU A 245 -9.34 -1.18 -33.92
CA GLU A 245 -10.49 -1.79 -33.29
C GLU A 245 -11.31 -0.73 -32.52
N VAL A 246 -10.65 0.12 -31.75
CA VAL A 246 -11.29 1.19 -30.99
C VAL A 246 -11.91 2.24 -31.91
N LEU A 247 -11.19 2.66 -32.95
CA LEU A 247 -11.70 3.66 -33.90
C LEU A 247 -12.88 3.14 -34.70
N VAL A 248 -12.82 1.87 -35.13
CA VAL A 248 -13.97 1.21 -35.81
C VAL A 248 -15.19 1.14 -34.90
N ALA A 249 -14.99 0.75 -33.61
CA ALA A 249 -16.06 0.71 -32.64
C ALA A 249 -16.67 2.09 -32.35
N LEU A 250 -15.91 3.16 -32.52
CA LEU A 250 -16.38 4.54 -32.46
C LEU A 250 -17.04 5.05 -33.76
N GLY A 251 -17.16 4.20 -34.80
CA GLY A 251 -17.81 4.53 -36.05
C GLY A 251 -16.91 5.20 -37.10
N PHE A 252 -15.59 5.20 -36.93
CA PHE A 252 -14.67 5.68 -37.94
C PHE A 252 -14.56 4.67 -39.08
N GLY A 253 -14.73 5.15 -40.34
CA GLY A 253 -14.47 4.32 -41.52
C GLY A 253 -12.98 4.11 -41.77
N VAL A 254 -12.64 3.02 -42.48
CA VAL A 254 -11.26 2.61 -42.77
C VAL A 254 -10.44 3.73 -43.42
N GLU A 255 -11.02 4.43 -44.40
CA GLU A 255 -10.35 5.57 -45.07
C GLU A 255 -10.00 6.70 -44.10
N ARG A 256 -10.88 6.97 -43.13
CA ARG A 256 -10.65 8.01 -42.14
C ARG A 256 -9.56 7.59 -41.15
N ILE A 257 -9.49 6.33 -40.76
CA ILE A 257 -8.43 5.76 -39.88
C ILE A 257 -7.09 5.89 -40.58
N GLU A 258 -7.02 5.56 -41.88
CA GLU A 258 -5.80 5.69 -42.65
C GLU A 258 -5.31 7.14 -42.76
N GLN A 259 -6.23 8.09 -42.98
CA GLN A 259 -5.90 9.52 -42.95
C GLN A 259 -5.32 9.97 -41.58
N LEU A 260 -5.89 9.48 -40.48
CA LEU A 260 -5.42 9.80 -39.15
C LEU A 260 -4.00 9.24 -38.89
N ARG A 261 -3.69 8.06 -39.41
CA ARG A 261 -2.34 7.47 -39.38
C ARG A 261 -1.34 8.26 -40.20
N GLN A 262 -1.69 8.61 -41.45
CA GLN A 262 -0.85 9.44 -42.32
C GLN A 262 -0.56 10.81 -41.70
N ALA A 263 -1.55 11.38 -41.05
CA ALA A 263 -1.43 12.63 -40.28
C ALA A 263 -0.72 12.47 -38.94
N LYS A 264 -0.28 11.26 -38.54
CA LYS A 264 0.36 10.93 -37.26
C LYS A 264 -0.49 11.33 -36.03
N VAL A 265 -1.80 11.34 -36.16
CA VAL A 265 -2.73 11.59 -35.05
C VAL A 265 -2.92 10.31 -34.22
N VAL A 266 -2.86 9.15 -34.88
CA VAL A 266 -2.85 7.82 -34.24
C VAL A 266 -1.66 7.01 -34.77
N GLY A 267 -1.12 6.15 -33.91
CA GLY A 267 -0.01 5.27 -34.22
C GLY A 267 -0.39 3.79 -34.21
#